data_f3746c3948abea27b1905e6e5eff1d61
#
_entry.id   f3746c3948abea27b1905e6e5eff1d61
#
_cell.length_a   1.000
_cell.length_b   1.000
_cell.length_c   1.000
_cell.angle_alpha   90.00
_cell.angle_beta   90.00
_cell.angle_gamma   90.00
#
_symmetry.space_group_name_H-M   'P 1'
#
loop_
_entity.id
_entity.type
_entity.pdbx_description
1 polymer ?
#
loop_
_entity_poly.entity_id
_entity_poly.type
_entity_poly.pdbx_seq_one_letter_code
_entity_poly.pdbx_strand_id
1 'polypeptide(L)'
;MIKSISVGQQTVTPQSPVNFETNTLFYCNDVGHAAGTGTFSLVKCGLYDVYFNGTITNPGEAGTAVTLQLALELDGEVVPGSEITLDVDDVNERLVSLSTIVKAYRECSACRWSDNAPVALRVINNGEAPLALSNVSLSVSRRTGGGL
;
A
#
# COMPACT_ATOMS: atom_id res chain seq x y z
N MET A 1 3.30 -12.10 -8.43
CA MET A 1 3.23 -10.65 -8.75
C MET A 1 1.78 -10.27 -8.98
N ILE A 2 1.37 -9.18 -8.41
CA ILE A 2 0.06 -8.57 -8.68
C ILE A 2 0.26 -7.08 -8.94
N LYS A 3 -0.55 -6.53 -9.84
CA LYS A 3 -0.70 -5.09 -10.00
C LYS A 3 -2.18 -4.75 -9.96
N SER A 4 -2.52 -3.85 -9.06
CA SER A 4 -3.91 -3.41 -8.86
C SER A 4 -3.99 -1.89 -9.00
N ILE A 5 -5.08 -1.42 -9.56
CA ILE A 5 -5.30 0.00 -9.84
C ILE A 5 -6.68 0.45 -9.40
N SER A 6 -6.80 1.76 -9.16
CA SER A 6 -8.08 2.45 -9.08
C SER A 6 -7.92 3.81 -9.77
N VAL A 7 -8.70 4.06 -10.81
CA VAL A 7 -8.60 5.29 -11.61
C VAL A 7 -9.40 6.43 -10.99
N GLY A 8 -10.56 6.11 -10.45
CA GLY A 8 -11.46 7.09 -9.86
C GLY A 8 -10.93 7.73 -8.60
N GLN A 9 -11.48 8.89 -8.27
CA GLN A 9 -11.16 9.57 -7.02
C GLN A 9 -11.79 8.84 -5.84
N GLN A 10 -11.00 8.66 -4.78
CA GLN A 10 -11.46 8.13 -3.50
C GLN A 10 -11.03 9.02 -2.34
N THR A 11 -11.88 9.12 -1.34
CA THR A 11 -11.52 9.77 -0.08
C THR A 11 -11.13 8.70 0.93
N VAL A 12 -9.91 8.79 1.44
CA VAL A 12 -9.37 7.85 2.42
C VAL A 12 -9.34 8.54 3.78
N THR A 13 -10.20 8.09 4.68
CA THR A 13 -10.25 8.63 6.03
C THR A 13 -9.07 8.17 6.88
N PRO A 14 -8.73 8.87 7.99
CA PRO A 14 -7.66 8.44 8.87
C PRO A 14 -7.77 6.99 9.32
N GLN A 15 -6.65 6.28 9.33
CA GLN A 15 -6.52 4.85 9.67
C GLN A 15 -7.21 3.88 8.71
N SER A 16 -7.70 4.37 7.58
CA SER A 16 -8.33 3.54 6.55
C SER A 16 -7.37 3.20 5.41
N PRO A 17 -7.56 2.06 4.73
CA PRO A 17 -6.73 1.69 3.61
C PRO A 17 -7.16 2.40 2.32
N VAL A 18 -6.22 2.55 1.41
CA VAL A 18 -6.47 2.86 0.00
C VAL A 18 -7.04 1.61 -0.67
N ASN A 19 -8.13 1.75 -1.40
CA ASN A 19 -8.76 0.65 -2.11
C ASN A 19 -8.32 0.59 -3.59
N PHE A 20 -8.27 -0.62 -4.13
CA PHE A 20 -7.90 -0.87 -5.52
C PHE A 20 -9.00 -1.67 -6.20
N GLU A 21 -9.62 -1.10 -7.23
CA GLU A 21 -10.83 -1.63 -7.85
C GLU A 21 -10.56 -2.77 -8.83
N THR A 22 -9.40 -2.75 -9.47
CA THR A 22 -9.11 -3.66 -10.58
C THR A 22 -7.72 -4.28 -10.45
N ASN A 23 -7.65 -5.61 -10.58
CA ASN A 23 -6.38 -6.32 -10.71
C ASN A 23 -6.05 -6.40 -12.21
N THR A 24 -5.06 -5.60 -12.65
CA THR A 24 -4.67 -5.52 -14.07
C THR A 24 -3.61 -6.53 -14.46
N LEU A 25 -2.83 -7.00 -13.50
CA LEU A 25 -1.82 -8.02 -13.70
C LEU A 25 -1.87 -8.98 -12.53
N PHE A 26 -1.97 -10.27 -12.82
CA PHE A 26 -1.95 -11.32 -11.82
C PHE A 26 -1.05 -12.46 -12.31
N TYR A 27 0.04 -12.69 -11.63
CA TYR A 27 1.01 -13.72 -11.95
C TYR A 27 1.51 -14.40 -10.69
N CYS A 28 1.31 -15.69 -10.60
CA CYS A 28 1.60 -16.53 -9.42
C CYS A 28 0.70 -16.26 -8.21
N ASN A 29 0.60 -17.26 -7.35
CA ASN A 29 -0.26 -17.24 -6.16
C ASN A 29 0.46 -16.78 -4.89
N ASP A 30 1.52 -15.97 -5.03
CA ASP A 30 2.28 -15.47 -3.88
C ASP A 30 1.60 -14.30 -3.19
N VAL A 31 0.75 -13.59 -3.92
CA VAL A 31 0.00 -12.44 -3.43
C VAL A 31 -1.45 -12.57 -3.85
N GLY A 32 -2.35 -12.42 -2.90
CA GLY A 32 -3.80 -12.37 -3.15
C GLY A 32 -4.36 -10.97 -2.96
N HIS A 33 -5.33 -10.58 -3.77
CA HIS A 33 -6.08 -9.34 -3.61
C HIS A 33 -7.48 -9.48 -4.18
N ALA A 34 -8.48 -9.16 -3.36
CA ALA A 34 -9.86 -9.05 -3.79
C ALA A 34 -10.12 -7.64 -4.36
N ALA A 35 -10.58 -7.56 -5.60
CA ALA A 35 -10.91 -6.29 -6.24
C ALA A 35 -11.91 -5.47 -5.40
N GLY A 36 -11.69 -4.16 -5.29
CA GLY A 36 -12.49 -3.27 -4.48
C GLY A 36 -12.05 -3.15 -3.02
N THR A 37 -11.03 -3.88 -2.61
CA THR A 37 -10.50 -3.82 -1.23
C THR A 37 -9.11 -3.19 -1.19
N GLY A 38 -8.63 -2.90 0.02
CA GLY A 38 -7.29 -2.36 0.25
C GLY A 38 -6.30 -3.36 0.83
N THR A 39 -6.70 -4.61 1.07
CA THR A 39 -5.84 -5.60 1.70
C THR A 39 -5.26 -6.57 0.69
N PHE A 40 -3.94 -6.65 0.66
CA PHE A 40 -3.16 -7.62 -0.11
C PHE A 40 -2.66 -8.70 0.83
N SER A 41 -2.84 -9.95 0.47
CA SER A 41 -2.39 -11.09 1.26
C SER A 41 -1.07 -11.62 0.71
N LEU A 42 0.00 -11.50 1.49
CA LEU A 42 1.30 -12.07 1.19
C LEU A 42 1.29 -13.52 1.68
N VAL A 43 1.11 -14.45 0.75
CA VAL A 43 0.79 -15.85 1.07
C VAL A 43 2.02 -16.65 1.44
N LYS A 44 3.14 -16.37 0.79
CA LYS A 44 4.39 -17.11 1.00
C LYS A 44 5.40 -16.30 1.79
N CYS A 45 6.20 -16.97 2.61
CA CYS A 45 7.34 -16.33 3.26
C CYS A 45 8.32 -15.78 2.24
N GLY A 46 8.90 -14.65 2.53
CA GLY A 46 9.93 -14.06 1.70
C GLY A 46 9.98 -12.55 1.74
N LEU A 47 10.78 -12.02 0.85
CA LEU A 47 10.88 -10.59 0.61
C LEU A 47 9.99 -10.22 -0.57
N TYR A 48 9.32 -9.09 -0.45
CA TYR A 48 8.43 -8.57 -1.47
C TYR A 48 8.83 -7.15 -1.84
N ASP A 49 8.93 -6.91 -3.14
CA ASP A 49 9.05 -5.56 -3.68
C ASP A 49 7.64 -4.96 -3.76
N VAL A 50 7.47 -3.81 -3.15
CA VAL A 50 6.21 -3.06 -3.13
C VAL A 50 6.44 -1.71 -3.75
N TYR A 51 5.62 -1.38 -4.73
CA TYR A 51 5.65 -0.10 -5.41
C TYR A 51 4.24 0.49 -5.49
N PHE A 52 4.08 1.66 -4.88
CA PHE A 52 2.83 2.42 -4.87
C PHE A 52 3.02 3.75 -5.57
N ASN A 53 2.04 4.17 -6.35
CA ASN A 53 1.93 5.53 -6.81
C ASN A 53 0.47 6.00 -6.85
N GLY A 54 0.29 7.29 -6.80
CA GLY A 54 -1.03 7.89 -6.86
C GLY A 54 -0.95 9.41 -6.98
N THR A 55 -2.08 10.01 -7.23
CA THR A 55 -2.25 11.46 -7.28
C THR A 55 -3.07 11.91 -6.08
N ILE A 56 -2.51 12.80 -5.27
CA ILE A 56 -3.22 13.41 -4.16
C ILE A 56 -3.85 14.72 -4.65
N THR A 57 -5.15 14.84 -4.42
CA THR A 57 -5.88 16.10 -4.58
C THR A 57 -6.14 16.65 -3.18
N ASN A 58 -5.83 17.92 -2.94
CA ASN A 58 -6.12 18.51 -1.65
C ASN A 58 -7.64 18.58 -1.42
N PRO A 59 -8.17 17.90 -0.42
CA PRO A 59 -9.59 17.98 -0.11
C PRO A 59 -9.99 19.25 0.62
N GLY A 60 -9.02 20.09 0.99
CA GLY A 60 -9.24 21.31 1.76
C GLY A 60 -9.49 22.55 0.91
N GLU A 61 -9.76 23.65 1.58
CA GLU A 61 -9.87 24.96 0.97
C GLU A 61 -8.49 25.55 0.65
N ALA A 62 -8.41 26.31 -0.44
CA ALA A 62 -7.19 27.02 -0.81
C ALA A 62 -6.74 27.97 0.33
N GLY A 63 -5.47 27.89 0.71
CA GLY A 63 -4.89 28.72 1.77
C GLY A 63 -4.94 28.12 3.17
N THR A 64 -5.51 26.92 3.34
CA THR A 64 -5.47 26.19 4.61
C THR A 64 -4.42 25.08 4.51
N ALA A 65 -3.34 25.17 5.28
CA ALA A 65 -2.32 24.13 5.32
C ALA A 65 -2.85 22.86 5.96
N VAL A 66 -2.67 21.72 5.27
CA VAL A 66 -3.05 20.40 5.75
C VAL A 66 -1.86 19.47 5.64
N THR A 67 -1.58 18.74 6.71
CA THR A 67 -0.58 17.67 6.70
C THR A 67 -1.23 16.35 6.33
N LEU A 68 -0.79 15.77 5.22
CA LEU A 68 -1.28 14.50 4.70
C LEU A 68 -0.22 13.42 4.90
N GLN A 69 -0.63 12.24 5.33
CA GLN A 69 0.29 11.14 5.59
C GLN A 69 -0.22 9.83 5.00
N LEU A 70 0.68 9.13 4.30
CA LEU A 70 0.49 7.76 3.82
C LEU A 70 1.59 6.87 4.34
N ALA A 71 1.28 5.60 4.57
CA ALA A 71 2.26 4.60 4.95
C ALA A 71 1.86 3.22 4.44
N LEU A 72 2.84 2.32 4.37
CA LEU A 72 2.58 0.89 4.28
C LEU A 72 2.38 0.29 5.67
N GLU A 73 1.45 -0.63 5.77
CA GLU A 73 1.16 -1.37 6.98
C GLU A 73 1.25 -2.87 6.70
N LEU A 74 1.94 -3.59 7.56
CA LEU A 74 1.99 -5.05 7.58
C LEU A 74 1.38 -5.57 8.88
N ASP A 75 0.32 -6.38 8.78
CA ASP A 75 -0.38 -6.96 9.92
C ASP A 75 -0.74 -5.95 11.02
N GLY A 76 -1.13 -4.73 10.64
CA GLY A 76 -1.51 -3.67 11.55
C GLY A 76 -0.38 -2.77 12.05
N GLU A 77 0.85 -3.00 11.62
CA GLU A 77 2.01 -2.20 12.01
C GLU A 77 2.58 -1.44 10.82
N VAL A 78 2.86 -0.15 11.01
CA VAL A 78 3.48 0.69 9.99
C VAL A 78 4.90 0.19 9.71
N VAL A 79 5.20 -0.01 8.44
CA VAL A 79 6.54 -0.42 8.00
C VAL A 79 7.50 0.77 8.17
N PRO A 80 8.59 0.63 8.94
CA PRO A 80 9.57 1.70 9.10
C PRO A 80 10.13 2.16 7.74
N GLY A 81 10.21 3.48 7.56
CA GLY A 81 10.72 4.08 6.32
C GLY A 81 9.73 4.12 5.17
N SER A 82 8.49 3.71 5.38
CA SER A 82 7.43 3.75 4.36
C SER A 82 6.50 4.95 4.47
N GLU A 83 6.74 5.84 5.41
CA GLU A 83 5.87 7.00 5.63
C GLU A 83 6.16 8.11 4.63
N ILE A 84 5.10 8.64 4.03
CA ILE A 84 5.13 9.84 3.21
C ILE A 84 4.34 10.91 3.94
N THR A 85 4.98 12.06 4.17
CA THR A 85 4.33 13.22 4.77
C THR A 85 4.37 14.39 3.79
N LEU A 86 3.21 15.00 3.53
CA LEU A 86 3.08 16.15 2.66
C LEU A 86 2.33 17.26 3.38
N ASP A 87 2.93 18.44 3.39
CA ASP A 87 2.24 19.66 3.80
C ASP A 87 1.69 20.35 2.55
N VAL A 88 0.37 20.43 2.47
CA VAL A 88 -0.33 20.97 1.29
C VAL A 88 -1.13 22.20 1.72
N ASP A 89 -0.86 23.32 1.09
CA ASP A 89 -1.53 24.61 1.34
C ASP A 89 -2.25 25.17 0.10
N ASP A 90 -2.28 24.40 -0.97
CA ASP A 90 -2.88 24.75 -2.24
C ASP A 90 -3.83 23.65 -2.75
N VAL A 91 -4.50 23.92 -3.87
CA VAL A 91 -5.43 22.97 -4.52
C VAL A 91 -4.77 22.16 -5.64
N ASN A 92 -3.45 22.26 -5.80
CA ASN A 92 -2.74 21.56 -6.84
C ASN A 92 -2.64 20.06 -6.56
N GLU A 93 -2.74 19.28 -7.61
CA GLU A 93 -2.50 17.85 -7.53
C GLU A 93 -1.04 17.54 -7.27
N ARG A 94 -0.79 16.51 -6.48
CA ARG A 94 0.56 16.05 -6.15
C ARG A 94 0.71 14.57 -6.46
N LEU A 95 1.77 14.24 -7.20
CA LEU A 95 2.14 12.85 -7.43
C LEU A 95 2.91 12.34 -6.22
N VAL A 96 2.51 11.17 -5.75
CA VAL A 96 3.21 10.46 -4.68
C VAL A 96 3.61 9.09 -5.14
N SER A 97 4.79 8.67 -4.74
CA SER A 97 5.28 7.32 -5.00
C SER A 97 6.02 6.79 -3.79
N LEU A 98 5.91 5.49 -3.59
CA LEU A 98 6.57 4.77 -2.53
C LEU A 98 7.09 3.46 -3.08
N SER A 99 8.37 3.20 -2.87
CA SER A 99 9.01 1.94 -3.26
C SER A 99 9.79 1.41 -2.07
N THR A 100 9.51 0.19 -1.67
CA THR A 100 10.20 -0.44 -0.55
C THR A 100 10.18 -1.95 -0.67
N ILE A 101 10.98 -2.59 0.17
CA ILE A 101 11.00 -4.04 0.34
C ILE A 101 10.38 -4.36 1.70
N VAL A 102 9.42 -5.25 1.70
CA VAL A 102 8.80 -5.73 2.93
C VAL A 102 9.14 -7.20 3.16
N LYS A 103 9.20 -7.57 4.41
CA LYS A 103 9.51 -8.92 4.84
C LYS A 103 8.25 -9.59 5.37
N ALA A 104 7.80 -10.62 4.68
CA ALA A 104 6.67 -11.43 5.11
C ALA A 104 7.19 -12.71 5.79
N TYR A 105 7.71 -12.55 6.99
CA TYR A 105 8.06 -13.65 7.87
C TYR A 105 7.28 -13.47 9.16
N ARG A 106 6.56 -14.50 9.57
CA ARG A 106 6.21 -14.60 10.97
C ARG A 106 7.38 -15.23 11.70
N GLU A 107 7.56 -14.87 12.95
CA GLU A 107 8.52 -15.53 13.82
C GLU A 107 8.13 -17.00 14.03
N CYS A 108 8.44 -17.79 13.04
CA CYS A 108 8.43 -19.23 13.14
C CYS A 108 9.85 -19.70 13.06
N SER A 109 10.27 -20.50 14.03
CA SER A 109 11.57 -21.16 14.06
C SER A 109 11.80 -22.11 12.86
N ALA A 110 10.82 -22.25 12.01
CA ALA A 110 10.92 -22.90 10.71
C ALA A 110 9.89 -22.24 9.80
N CYS A 111 10.31 -21.61 8.71
CA CYS A 111 9.42 -21.21 7.61
C CYS A 111 8.83 -22.47 6.97
N ARG A 112 7.96 -23.13 7.68
CA ARG A 112 7.20 -24.26 7.13
C ARG A 112 6.02 -23.71 6.36
N TRP A 113 5.91 -24.11 5.13
CA TRP A 113 4.92 -23.69 4.15
C TRP A 113 3.47 -23.87 4.55
N SER A 114 3.23 -24.72 5.57
CA SER A 114 1.88 -25.15 5.94
C SER A 114 1.25 -24.37 7.08
N ASP A 115 2.01 -23.56 7.84
CA ASP A 115 1.52 -23.00 9.11
C ASP A 115 1.40 -21.48 9.11
N ASN A 116 1.67 -20.81 7.98
CA ASN A 116 1.67 -19.36 7.92
C ASN A 116 0.35 -18.83 7.36
N ALA A 117 -0.45 -18.24 8.23
CA ALA A 117 -1.50 -17.35 7.78
C ALA A 117 -0.88 -16.21 6.94
N PRO A 118 -1.55 -15.75 5.88
CA PRO A 118 -1.05 -14.67 5.06
C PRO A 118 -0.76 -13.41 5.88
N VAL A 119 0.28 -12.70 5.50
CA VAL A 119 0.59 -11.36 6.05
C VAL A 119 -0.23 -10.34 5.28
N ALA A 120 -0.98 -9.50 5.98
CA ALA A 120 -1.80 -8.47 5.37
C ALA A 120 -0.97 -7.22 5.09
N LEU A 121 -0.93 -6.80 3.81
CA LEU A 121 -0.29 -5.57 3.36
C LEU A 121 -1.37 -4.57 2.96
N ARG A 122 -1.25 -3.33 3.44
CA ARG A 122 -2.13 -2.23 3.08
C ARG A 122 -1.34 -0.95 2.89
N VAL A 123 -1.85 -0.06 2.03
CA VAL A 123 -1.47 1.35 2.02
C VAL A 123 -2.54 2.08 2.81
N ILE A 124 -2.16 2.76 3.87
CA ILE A 124 -3.09 3.42 4.78
C ILE A 124 -2.86 4.92 4.85
N ASN A 125 -3.92 5.65 5.17
CA ASN A 125 -3.82 7.01 5.67
C ASN A 125 -3.48 6.94 7.16
N ASN A 126 -2.21 7.17 7.51
CA ASN A 126 -1.78 7.17 8.91
C ASN A 126 -1.74 8.57 9.54
N GLY A 127 -2.28 9.57 8.85
CA GLY A 127 -2.42 10.92 9.35
C GLY A 127 -3.76 11.18 10.04
N GLU A 128 -3.99 12.44 10.36
CA GLU A 128 -5.21 12.90 11.03
C GLU A 128 -6.23 13.54 10.07
N ALA A 129 -5.80 13.85 8.85
CA ALA A 129 -6.64 14.48 7.84
C ALA A 129 -7.05 13.48 6.75
N PRO A 130 -8.27 13.61 6.17
CA PRO A 130 -8.68 12.80 5.03
C PRO A 130 -7.79 13.06 3.81
N LEU A 131 -7.58 12.02 3.01
CA LEU A 131 -6.84 12.09 1.75
C LEU A 131 -7.81 11.90 0.59
N ALA A 132 -7.73 12.74 -0.45
CA ALA A 132 -8.36 12.48 -1.72
C ALA A 132 -7.28 11.96 -2.70
N LEU A 133 -7.47 10.74 -3.17
CA LEU A 133 -6.55 10.05 -4.08
C LEU A 133 -7.24 9.68 -5.39
N SER A 134 -6.50 9.77 -6.47
CA SER A 134 -6.92 9.27 -7.78
C SER A 134 -5.74 8.61 -8.50
N ASN A 135 -6.04 7.82 -9.53
CA ASN A 135 -5.03 7.12 -10.33
C ASN A 135 -4.01 6.36 -9.48
N VAL A 136 -4.48 5.63 -8.47
CA VAL A 136 -3.61 4.84 -7.61
C VAL A 136 -3.26 3.52 -8.26
N SER A 137 -2.03 3.09 -8.06
CA SER A 137 -1.58 1.76 -8.44
C SER A 137 -0.67 1.15 -7.37
N LEU A 138 -0.79 -0.14 -7.17
CA LEU A 138 0.08 -0.90 -6.28
C LEU A 138 0.56 -2.15 -7.02
N SER A 139 1.87 -2.30 -7.09
CA SER A 139 2.52 -3.50 -7.59
C SER A 139 3.21 -4.21 -6.43
N VAL A 140 2.96 -5.49 -6.31
CA VAL A 140 3.57 -6.33 -5.28
C VAL A 140 4.13 -7.57 -5.95
N SER A 141 5.42 -7.83 -5.77
CA SER A 141 6.06 -9.03 -6.30
C SER A 141 7.00 -9.64 -5.28
N ARG A 142 6.89 -10.96 -5.11
CA ARG A 142 7.84 -11.71 -4.31
C ARG A 142 9.18 -11.78 -5.03
N ARG A 143 10.25 -11.48 -4.31
CA ARG A 143 11.61 -11.75 -4.82
C ARG A 143 11.78 -13.26 -4.88
N THR A 144 11.83 -13.79 -6.08
CA THR A 144 12.26 -15.17 -6.30
C THR A 144 13.77 -15.19 -6.19
N GLY A 145 14.26 -15.79 -5.13
CA GLY A 145 15.63 -15.70 -4.73
C GLY A 145 16.62 -15.84 -5.84
N GLY A 146 17.40 -14.83 -6.06
CA GLY A 146 18.74 -15.05 -6.45
C GLY A 146 19.35 -15.89 -5.34
N GLY A 147 19.79 -17.07 -5.68
CA GLY A 147 20.19 -18.06 -4.72
C GLY A 147 20.99 -17.51 -3.55
N LEU A 148 20.44 -17.76 -2.45
CA LEU A 148 21.23 -17.87 -1.25
C LEU A 148 21.61 -19.32 -1.11
#